data_1d4327fb7a038a1bb88fab7fa639361b
#
_entry.id   1d4327fb7a038a1bb88fab7fa639361b
#
_cell.length_a   1.000
_cell.length_b   1.000
_cell.length_c   1.000
_cell.angle_alpha   90.00
_cell.angle_beta   90.00
_cell.angle_gamma   90.00
#
_symmetry.space_group_name_H-M   'P 1'
#
loop_
_entity.id
_entity.type
_entity.pdbx_description
1 polymer ?
#
loop_
_entity_poly.entity_id
_entity_poly.type
_entity_poly.pdbx_seq_one_letter_code
_entity_poly.pdbx_strand_id
1 'polypeptide(L)'
;MNNFPFLTFANNLKKDFEGFFQAYISRFASKTLTSNDFKDFFLQHFKGNTKLEEIDWDVWYYAQGMPPVLPPLDQSMAKASTDLADSWFRFDLEATSLPSTNEISSWTSGQITCFLDSLQVKTADKALEISTLEAMNVLYNLAESRNSEILFRYCQLAIASEDESIVPIAVRFITSQGRMKFIRPLYKSLYRSNMGKDIAVSTFLANKDIYHPIASKMIAIDLKVAMEEASSSNMSTLFLTGITIVVLGVAVTLARRSRK
;
A
#
# COMPACT_ATOMS: atom_id res chain seq x y z
N MET A 1 -18.05 -11.03 -35.02
CA MET A 1 -19.06 -10.16 -34.39
C MET A 1 -19.06 -10.51 -32.92
N ASN A 2 -18.33 -9.77 -32.14
CA ASN A 2 -18.16 -10.05 -30.69
C ASN A 2 -19.36 -9.47 -29.95
N ASN A 3 -20.37 -10.31 -29.73
CA ASN A 3 -21.42 -10.00 -28.77
C ASN A 3 -20.86 -10.13 -27.39
N PHE A 4 -20.45 -8.98 -26.79
CA PHE A 4 -20.18 -8.88 -25.37
C PHE A 4 -21.53 -8.69 -24.64
N PRO A 5 -22.18 -9.76 -24.15
CA PRO A 5 -23.50 -9.64 -23.52
C PRO A 5 -23.45 -8.69 -22.31
N PHE A 6 -22.33 -8.67 -21.59
CA PHE A 6 -22.18 -7.91 -20.35
C PHE A 6 -22.14 -6.39 -20.54
N LEU A 7 -21.66 -5.86 -21.66
CA LEU A 7 -21.59 -4.41 -21.90
C LEU A 7 -22.88 -3.81 -22.43
N THR A 8 -23.53 -4.53 -23.32
CA THR A 8 -24.92 -4.19 -23.70
C THR A 8 -25.82 -4.28 -22.47
N PHE A 9 -25.47 -5.18 -21.58
CA PHE A 9 -26.03 -5.43 -20.28
C PHE A 9 -25.85 -4.26 -19.30
N ALA A 10 -24.62 -3.76 -19.08
CA ALA A 10 -24.35 -2.63 -18.18
C ALA A 10 -25.09 -1.36 -18.61
N ASN A 11 -25.22 -1.10 -19.91
CA ASN A 11 -25.94 0.06 -20.41
C ASN A 11 -27.47 -0.06 -20.29
N ASN A 12 -28.02 -1.27 -20.48
CA ASN A 12 -29.46 -1.53 -20.30
C ASN A 12 -29.83 -1.69 -18.82
N LEU A 13 -28.91 -2.22 -17.98
CA LEU A 13 -29.13 -2.35 -16.54
C LEU A 13 -29.00 -1.05 -15.77
N LYS A 14 -28.39 -0.02 -16.34
CA LYS A 14 -28.10 1.21 -15.59
C LYS A 14 -29.36 1.84 -14.97
N LYS A 15 -30.50 1.72 -15.62
CA LYS A 15 -31.79 2.18 -15.07
C LYS A 15 -32.41 1.19 -14.07
N ASP A 16 -32.26 -0.12 -14.33
CA ASP A 16 -32.89 -1.16 -13.49
C ASP A 16 -32.01 -1.55 -12.30
N PHE A 17 -30.68 -1.32 -12.41
CA PHE A 17 -29.71 -1.66 -11.37
C PHE A 17 -29.91 -0.84 -10.10
N GLU A 18 -30.32 0.43 -10.20
CA GLU A 18 -30.59 1.26 -9.02
C GLU A 18 -31.73 0.68 -8.20
N GLY A 19 -32.82 0.28 -8.86
CA GLY A 19 -33.95 -0.39 -8.22
C GLY A 19 -33.55 -1.73 -7.58
N PHE A 20 -32.75 -2.51 -8.28
CA PHE A 20 -32.18 -3.74 -7.72
C PHE A 20 -31.33 -3.44 -6.47
N PHE A 21 -30.44 -2.46 -6.54
CA PHE A 21 -29.55 -2.14 -5.44
C PHE A 21 -30.31 -1.67 -4.20
N GLN A 22 -31.33 -0.84 -4.37
CA GLN A 22 -32.21 -0.42 -3.27
C GLN A 22 -32.95 -1.62 -2.64
N ALA A 23 -33.50 -2.50 -3.48
CA ALA A 23 -34.18 -3.71 -3.02
C ALA A 23 -33.21 -4.68 -2.31
N TYR A 24 -32.00 -4.84 -2.82
CA TYR A 24 -30.93 -5.65 -2.23
C TYR A 24 -30.55 -5.14 -0.83
N ILE A 25 -30.25 -3.84 -0.70
CA ILE A 25 -29.92 -3.24 0.60
C ILE A 25 -31.09 -3.40 1.59
N SER A 26 -32.33 -3.14 1.15
CA SER A 26 -33.51 -3.28 2.00
C SER A 26 -33.72 -4.73 2.46
N ARG A 27 -33.52 -5.71 1.56
CA ARG A 27 -33.71 -7.14 1.86
C ARG A 27 -32.71 -7.68 2.87
N PHE A 28 -31.45 -7.25 2.75
CA PHE A 28 -30.33 -7.80 3.51
C PHE A 28 -29.77 -6.83 4.59
N ALA A 29 -30.43 -5.71 4.82
CA ALA A 29 -30.01 -4.75 5.84
C ALA A 29 -29.81 -5.44 7.20
N SER A 30 -28.64 -5.22 7.81
CA SER A 30 -28.25 -5.82 9.11
C SER A 30 -28.28 -7.35 9.17
N LYS A 31 -28.16 -8.02 8.02
CA LYS A 31 -28.10 -9.49 7.93
C LYS A 31 -26.80 -9.91 7.26
N THR A 32 -26.34 -11.12 7.58
CA THR A 32 -25.31 -11.81 6.82
C THR A 32 -25.93 -12.48 5.60
N LEU A 33 -25.19 -12.59 4.52
CA LEU A 33 -25.60 -13.29 3.30
C LEU A 33 -24.42 -14.03 2.70
N THR A 34 -24.73 -15.08 1.94
CA THR A 34 -23.78 -15.84 1.13
C THR A 34 -23.81 -15.37 -0.33
N SER A 35 -22.84 -15.80 -1.13
CA SER A 35 -22.84 -15.57 -2.57
C SER A 35 -24.09 -16.19 -3.25
N ASN A 36 -24.57 -17.30 -2.75
CA ASN A 36 -25.80 -17.94 -3.26
C ASN A 36 -27.05 -17.10 -2.96
N ASP A 37 -27.16 -16.53 -1.75
CA ASP A 37 -28.28 -15.63 -1.42
C ASP A 37 -28.30 -14.42 -2.36
N PHE A 38 -27.12 -13.88 -2.69
CA PHE A 38 -27.01 -12.79 -3.69
C PHE A 38 -27.47 -13.26 -5.08
N LYS A 39 -26.97 -14.42 -5.56
CA LYS A 39 -27.30 -14.99 -6.87
C LYS A 39 -28.80 -15.21 -7.00
N ASP A 40 -29.40 -15.85 -5.99
CA ASP A 40 -30.82 -16.18 -6.01
C ASP A 40 -31.70 -14.91 -6.00
N PHE A 41 -31.35 -13.92 -5.19
CA PHE A 41 -32.04 -12.64 -5.16
C PHE A 41 -31.89 -11.86 -6.46
N PHE A 42 -30.69 -11.89 -7.05
CA PHE A 42 -30.41 -11.25 -8.34
C PHE A 42 -31.25 -11.86 -9.47
N LEU A 43 -31.21 -13.19 -9.61
CA LEU A 43 -31.99 -13.90 -10.62
C LEU A 43 -33.51 -13.74 -10.43
N GLN A 44 -33.96 -13.70 -9.18
CA GLN A 44 -35.38 -13.43 -8.87
C GLN A 44 -35.80 -12.01 -9.27
N HIS A 45 -34.97 -11.01 -8.98
CA HIS A 45 -35.26 -9.61 -9.30
C HIS A 45 -35.35 -9.36 -10.81
N PHE A 46 -34.43 -9.98 -11.55
CA PHE A 46 -34.34 -9.82 -13.01
C PHE A 46 -34.97 -10.99 -13.78
N LYS A 47 -35.90 -11.69 -13.18
CA LYS A 47 -36.59 -12.83 -13.82
C LYS A 47 -37.19 -12.45 -15.18
N GLY A 48 -36.93 -13.29 -16.22
CA GLY A 48 -37.33 -13.04 -17.59
C GLY A 48 -36.32 -12.29 -18.44
N ASN A 49 -35.17 -11.89 -17.85
CA ASN A 49 -34.04 -11.40 -18.62
C ASN A 49 -33.12 -12.58 -19.02
N THR A 50 -33.36 -13.14 -20.21
CA THR A 50 -32.64 -14.34 -20.70
C THR A 50 -31.13 -14.20 -20.72
N LYS A 51 -30.62 -12.97 -20.93
CA LYS A 51 -29.15 -12.70 -20.88
C LYS A 51 -28.56 -12.85 -19.51
N LEU A 52 -29.35 -12.70 -18.45
CA LEU A 52 -28.91 -12.91 -17.06
C LEU A 52 -28.98 -14.36 -16.64
N GLU A 53 -29.91 -15.10 -17.22
CA GLU A 53 -30.04 -16.52 -16.98
C GLU A 53 -28.88 -17.32 -17.62
N GLU A 54 -28.22 -16.75 -18.64
CA GLU A 54 -27.06 -17.34 -19.33
C GLU A 54 -25.72 -17.08 -18.61
N ILE A 55 -25.71 -16.33 -17.49
CA ILE A 55 -24.47 -16.08 -16.74
C ILE A 55 -23.97 -17.38 -16.11
N ASP A 56 -22.76 -17.76 -16.46
CA ASP A 56 -22.05 -18.83 -15.78
C ASP A 56 -21.51 -18.34 -14.42
N TRP A 57 -22.35 -18.47 -13.40
CA TRP A 57 -22.03 -18.06 -12.04
C TRP A 57 -20.86 -18.84 -11.43
N ASP A 58 -20.66 -20.09 -11.81
CA ASP A 58 -19.59 -20.93 -11.29
C ASP A 58 -18.25 -20.45 -11.80
N VAL A 59 -18.17 -20.03 -13.06
CA VAL A 59 -16.98 -19.39 -13.60
C VAL A 59 -16.69 -18.07 -12.90
N TRP A 60 -17.73 -17.23 -12.64
CA TRP A 60 -17.53 -15.95 -11.95
C TRP A 60 -17.11 -16.09 -10.49
N TYR A 61 -17.60 -17.11 -9.79
CA TYR A 61 -17.36 -17.27 -8.35
C TYR A 61 -16.13 -18.11 -8.03
N TYR A 62 -15.83 -19.11 -8.85
CA TYR A 62 -14.87 -20.15 -8.49
C TYR A 62 -13.72 -20.33 -9.46
N ALA A 63 -13.78 -19.79 -10.68
CA ALA A 63 -12.67 -19.91 -11.61
C ALA A 63 -11.46 -19.12 -11.12
N GLN A 64 -10.28 -19.72 -11.27
CA GLN A 64 -9.02 -19.08 -10.93
C GLN A 64 -8.55 -18.14 -12.04
N GLY A 65 -7.85 -17.08 -11.66
CA GLY A 65 -7.26 -16.15 -12.62
C GLY A 65 -8.06 -14.86 -12.77
N MET A 66 -7.96 -14.26 -13.96
CA MET A 66 -8.66 -13.03 -14.29
C MET A 66 -10.15 -13.28 -14.54
N PRO A 67 -11.02 -12.27 -14.33
CA PRO A 67 -12.43 -12.39 -14.68
C PRO A 67 -12.62 -12.85 -16.12
N PRO A 68 -13.61 -13.72 -16.43
CA PRO A 68 -13.78 -14.30 -17.75
C PRO A 68 -14.08 -13.26 -18.83
N VAL A 69 -14.60 -12.11 -18.44
CA VAL A 69 -14.88 -10.98 -19.32
C VAL A 69 -14.38 -9.71 -18.69
N LEU A 70 -13.48 -9.00 -19.37
CA LEU A 70 -13.06 -7.65 -19.01
C LEU A 70 -13.85 -6.66 -19.89
N PRO A 71 -14.55 -5.69 -19.30
CA PRO A 71 -15.20 -4.65 -20.08
C PRO A 71 -14.14 -3.85 -20.86
N PRO A 72 -14.44 -3.40 -22.09
CA PRO A 72 -13.57 -2.46 -22.81
C PRO A 72 -13.59 -1.13 -22.08
N LEU A 73 -12.65 -0.97 -21.15
CA LEU A 73 -12.43 0.30 -20.46
C LEU A 73 -11.71 1.26 -21.39
N ASP A 74 -12.05 2.54 -21.29
CA ASP A 74 -11.26 3.58 -21.95
C ASP A 74 -9.84 3.59 -21.38
N GLN A 75 -8.87 3.31 -22.25
CA GLN A 75 -7.45 3.23 -21.90
C GLN A 75 -6.70 4.56 -22.16
N SER A 76 -7.38 5.60 -22.61
CA SER A 76 -6.75 6.86 -23.02
C SER A 76 -5.89 7.48 -21.91
N MET A 77 -6.42 7.52 -20.67
CA MET A 77 -5.70 8.03 -19.51
C MET A 77 -4.47 7.19 -19.15
N ALA A 78 -4.61 5.86 -19.16
CA ALA A 78 -3.50 4.94 -18.89
C ALA A 78 -2.45 5.05 -19.99
N LYS A 79 -2.88 5.14 -21.25
CA LYS A 79 -1.99 5.30 -22.38
C LYS A 79 -1.19 6.60 -22.29
N ALA A 80 -1.82 7.73 -21.97
CA ALA A 80 -1.11 8.99 -21.77
C ALA A 80 -0.02 8.88 -20.69
N SER A 81 -0.33 8.18 -19.58
CA SER A 81 0.64 7.95 -18.50
C SER A 81 1.83 7.08 -18.93
N THR A 82 1.57 6.02 -19.70
CA THR A 82 2.65 5.15 -20.22
C THR A 82 3.46 5.84 -21.31
N ASP A 83 2.83 6.62 -22.20
CA ASP A 83 3.52 7.39 -23.25
C ASP A 83 4.47 8.43 -22.63
N LEU A 84 4.07 9.09 -21.53
CA LEU A 84 4.96 10.01 -20.82
C LEU A 84 6.13 9.25 -20.15
N ALA A 85 5.91 8.08 -19.60
CA ALA A 85 6.98 7.24 -19.04
C ALA A 85 7.97 6.82 -20.15
N ASP A 86 7.48 6.48 -21.35
CA ASP A 86 8.31 6.20 -22.52
C ASP A 86 9.14 7.41 -22.96
N SER A 87 8.55 8.60 -22.88
CA SER A 87 9.24 9.84 -23.26
C SER A 87 10.39 10.15 -22.28
N TRP A 88 10.15 10.02 -20.97
CA TRP A 88 11.20 10.20 -19.97
C TRP A 88 12.29 9.14 -20.02
N PHE A 89 11.93 7.89 -20.24
CA PHE A 89 12.90 6.82 -20.40
C PHE A 89 13.79 7.01 -21.64
N ARG A 90 13.21 7.46 -22.77
CA ARG A 90 13.99 7.82 -23.97
C ARG A 90 14.87 9.05 -23.75
N PHE A 91 14.37 10.06 -23.03
CA PHE A 91 15.18 11.23 -22.67
C PHE A 91 16.42 10.83 -21.87
N ASP A 92 16.26 9.93 -20.90
CA ASP A 92 17.35 9.40 -20.08
C ASP A 92 18.40 8.63 -20.89
N LEU A 93 17.96 7.84 -21.87
CA LEU A 93 18.86 6.99 -22.66
C LEU A 93 19.54 7.72 -23.83
N GLU A 94 18.83 8.61 -24.47
CA GLU A 94 19.19 9.15 -25.81
C GLU A 94 19.37 10.67 -25.80
N ALA A 95 19.20 11.34 -24.65
CA ALA A 95 19.22 12.80 -24.54
C ALA A 95 18.29 13.48 -25.56
N THR A 96 17.11 12.91 -25.79
CA THR A 96 16.08 13.48 -26.69
C THR A 96 15.52 14.79 -26.14
N SER A 97 14.56 15.41 -26.82
CA SER A 97 13.92 16.63 -26.31
C SER A 97 13.22 16.36 -24.95
N LEU A 98 13.39 17.29 -24.01
CA LEU A 98 12.75 17.27 -22.71
C LEU A 98 11.21 17.20 -22.85
N PRO A 99 10.51 16.32 -22.14
CA PRO A 99 9.05 16.30 -22.12
C PRO A 99 8.45 17.65 -21.68
N SER A 100 7.23 17.94 -22.12
CA SER A 100 6.58 19.23 -21.87
C SER A 100 6.26 19.47 -20.39
N THR A 101 6.32 20.73 -19.94
CA THR A 101 6.04 21.16 -18.57
C THR A 101 4.60 20.95 -18.13
N ASN A 102 3.64 20.93 -19.06
CA ASN A 102 2.20 20.97 -18.73
C ASN A 102 1.50 19.62 -18.76
N GLU A 103 2.23 18.54 -19.02
CA GLU A 103 1.59 17.25 -19.29
C GLU A 103 0.79 16.72 -18.11
N ILE A 104 1.29 16.83 -16.87
CA ILE A 104 0.61 16.27 -15.71
C ILE A 104 -0.27 17.25 -14.94
N SER A 105 -0.32 18.52 -15.34
CA SER A 105 -1.02 19.57 -14.59
C SER A 105 -2.53 19.32 -14.44
N SER A 106 -3.14 18.67 -15.43
CA SER A 106 -4.56 18.29 -15.45
C SER A 106 -4.82 16.82 -15.06
N TRP A 107 -3.77 16.08 -14.74
CA TRP A 107 -3.88 14.65 -14.49
C TRP A 107 -4.46 14.34 -13.12
N THR A 108 -5.21 13.26 -13.07
CA THR A 108 -5.63 12.66 -11.81
C THR A 108 -4.44 12.03 -11.08
N SER A 109 -4.53 11.89 -9.76
CA SER A 109 -3.52 11.15 -8.99
C SER A 109 -3.30 9.73 -9.52
N GLY A 110 -4.34 9.07 -10.05
CA GLY A 110 -4.26 7.76 -10.68
C GLY A 110 -3.37 7.76 -11.92
N GLN A 111 -3.47 8.78 -12.76
CA GLN A 111 -2.60 8.90 -13.94
C GLN A 111 -1.13 9.14 -13.54
N ILE A 112 -0.88 10.02 -12.57
CA ILE A 112 0.48 10.30 -12.10
C ILE A 112 1.10 9.03 -11.47
N THR A 113 0.34 8.27 -10.68
CA THR A 113 0.84 7.01 -10.12
C THR A 113 1.09 5.95 -11.19
N CYS A 114 0.22 5.86 -12.22
CA CYS A 114 0.42 4.97 -13.36
C CYS A 114 1.69 5.33 -14.15
N PHE A 115 1.95 6.62 -14.37
CA PHE A 115 3.18 7.12 -14.98
C PHE A 115 4.43 6.68 -14.19
N LEU A 116 4.45 6.94 -12.87
CA LEU A 116 5.60 6.59 -12.03
C LEU A 116 5.78 5.07 -11.91
N ASP A 117 4.70 4.28 -11.81
CA ASP A 117 4.76 2.82 -11.82
C ASP A 117 5.32 2.29 -13.15
N SER A 118 4.88 2.87 -14.28
CA SER A 118 5.39 2.51 -15.61
C SER A 118 6.87 2.82 -15.77
N LEU A 119 7.31 3.94 -15.21
CA LEU A 119 8.72 4.32 -15.21
C LEU A 119 9.55 3.38 -14.34
N GLN A 120 9.07 2.99 -13.16
CA GLN A 120 9.74 2.00 -12.31
C GLN A 120 9.93 0.64 -13.02
N VAL A 121 8.92 0.20 -13.78
CA VAL A 121 9.04 -1.05 -14.54
C VAL A 121 10.12 -0.93 -15.62
N LYS A 122 10.19 0.19 -16.33
CA LYS A 122 11.19 0.42 -17.39
C LYS A 122 12.61 0.55 -16.85
N THR A 123 12.76 1.05 -15.66
CA THR A 123 14.06 1.29 -15.00
C THR A 123 14.46 0.17 -14.05
N ALA A 124 13.80 -1.00 -14.11
CA ALA A 124 14.07 -2.12 -13.20
C ALA A 124 15.51 -2.66 -13.33
N ASP A 125 16.06 -2.67 -14.55
CA ASP A 125 17.42 -3.16 -14.83
C ASP A 125 18.46 -2.05 -14.79
N LYS A 126 18.09 -0.81 -15.08
CA LYS A 126 18.96 0.35 -15.06
C LYS A 126 18.19 1.56 -14.50
N ALA A 127 18.64 2.07 -13.36
CA ALA A 127 18.08 3.27 -12.74
C ALA A 127 18.27 4.51 -13.66
N LEU A 128 17.41 5.51 -13.47
CA LEU A 128 17.52 6.80 -14.19
C LEU A 128 18.79 7.56 -13.77
N GLU A 129 19.28 8.37 -14.64
CA GLU A 129 20.31 9.36 -14.30
C GLU A 129 19.73 10.41 -13.32
N ILE A 130 20.53 10.87 -12.37
CA ILE A 130 20.10 11.88 -11.37
C ILE A 130 19.61 13.14 -12.06
N SER A 131 20.27 13.57 -13.15
CA SER A 131 19.86 14.75 -13.93
C SER A 131 18.45 14.61 -14.53
N THR A 132 18.05 13.39 -14.90
CA THR A 132 16.69 13.10 -15.39
C THR A 132 15.66 13.26 -14.26
N LEU A 133 15.97 12.75 -13.06
CA LEU A 133 15.11 12.92 -11.89
C LEU A 133 14.98 14.37 -11.45
N GLU A 134 16.09 15.13 -11.48
CA GLU A 134 16.10 16.57 -11.21
C GLU A 134 15.20 17.31 -12.21
N ALA A 135 15.35 17.04 -13.50
CA ALA A 135 14.51 17.64 -14.54
C ALA A 135 13.02 17.30 -14.33
N MET A 136 12.68 16.04 -14.02
CA MET A 136 11.31 15.64 -13.67
C MET A 136 10.78 16.41 -12.45
N ASN A 137 11.59 16.54 -11.42
CA ASN A 137 11.17 17.23 -10.20
C ASN A 137 10.99 18.74 -10.43
N VAL A 138 11.86 19.38 -11.22
CA VAL A 138 11.69 20.78 -11.61
C VAL A 138 10.38 21.01 -12.36
N LEU A 139 10.02 20.10 -13.27
CA LEU A 139 8.80 20.22 -14.08
C LEU A 139 7.53 19.88 -13.32
N TYR A 140 7.57 18.87 -12.46
CA TYR A 140 6.37 18.26 -11.87
C TYR A 140 6.25 18.40 -10.36
N ASN A 141 7.29 18.90 -9.69
CA ASN A 141 7.36 19.12 -8.24
C ASN A 141 6.98 17.86 -7.43
N LEU A 142 7.51 16.70 -7.83
CA LEU A 142 7.16 15.39 -7.29
C LEU A 142 7.65 15.20 -5.85
N ALA A 143 8.82 15.75 -5.51
CA ALA A 143 9.42 15.66 -4.19
C ALA A 143 8.63 16.41 -3.09
N GLU A 144 7.87 17.44 -3.46
CA GLU A 144 7.03 18.22 -2.55
C GLU A 144 5.54 17.78 -2.61
N SER A 145 5.26 16.65 -3.27
CA SER A 145 3.89 16.13 -3.37
C SER A 145 3.33 15.80 -1.99
N ARG A 146 2.14 16.33 -1.69
CA ARG A 146 1.39 15.98 -0.47
C ARG A 146 0.62 14.65 -0.61
N ASN A 147 0.56 14.11 -1.82
CA ASN A 147 -0.05 12.81 -2.05
C ASN A 147 0.97 11.69 -1.76
N SER A 148 0.71 10.92 -0.71
CA SER A 148 1.58 9.83 -0.27
C SER A 148 1.84 8.77 -1.36
N GLU A 149 0.88 8.52 -2.24
CA GLU A 149 1.06 7.56 -3.35
C GLU A 149 2.05 8.06 -4.40
N ILE A 150 2.08 9.37 -4.66
CA ILE A 150 3.00 10.01 -5.61
C ILE A 150 4.40 10.11 -4.99
N LEU A 151 4.48 10.70 -3.80
CA LEU A 151 5.77 10.91 -3.11
C LEU A 151 6.49 9.58 -2.86
N PHE A 152 5.76 8.56 -2.44
CA PHE A 152 6.31 7.22 -2.23
C PHE A 152 7.02 6.68 -3.47
N ARG A 153 6.37 6.74 -4.64
CA ARG A 153 6.92 6.24 -5.91
C ARG A 153 8.11 7.05 -6.39
N TYR A 154 8.02 8.37 -6.24
CA TYR A 154 9.15 9.23 -6.58
C TYR A 154 10.37 8.95 -5.69
N CYS A 155 10.17 8.80 -4.38
CA CYS A 155 11.24 8.38 -3.47
C CYS A 155 11.87 7.04 -3.88
N GLN A 156 11.06 6.07 -4.32
CA GLN A 156 11.61 4.78 -4.77
C GLN A 156 12.47 4.91 -6.02
N LEU A 157 12.06 5.71 -7.01
CA LEU A 157 12.85 6.00 -8.21
C LEU A 157 14.18 6.69 -7.85
N ALA A 158 14.10 7.75 -7.03
CA ALA A 158 15.28 8.52 -6.66
C ALA A 158 16.27 7.72 -5.78
N ILE A 159 15.77 6.88 -4.86
CA ILE A 159 16.63 5.99 -4.08
C ILE A 159 17.31 4.95 -4.99
N ALA A 160 16.60 4.40 -5.97
CA ALA A 160 17.18 3.45 -6.92
C ALA A 160 18.29 4.07 -7.78
N SER A 161 18.23 5.38 -8.03
CA SER A 161 19.23 6.16 -8.74
C SER A 161 20.37 6.69 -7.84
N GLU A 162 20.40 6.32 -6.54
CA GLU A 162 21.36 6.83 -5.57
C GLU A 162 21.38 8.37 -5.48
N ASP A 163 20.23 9.01 -5.63
CA ASP A 163 20.07 10.47 -5.45
C ASP A 163 20.06 10.81 -3.95
N GLU A 164 21.16 11.34 -3.45
CA GLU A 164 21.30 11.71 -2.03
C GLU A 164 20.31 12.79 -1.59
N SER A 165 19.83 13.63 -2.51
CA SER A 165 18.90 14.71 -2.20
C SER A 165 17.55 14.22 -1.71
N ILE A 166 17.15 13.00 -2.06
CA ILE A 166 15.87 12.40 -1.66
C ILE A 166 15.91 11.85 -0.22
N VAL A 167 17.08 11.58 0.34
CA VAL A 167 17.20 10.91 1.65
C VAL A 167 16.48 11.66 2.76
N PRO A 168 16.66 12.97 2.95
CA PRO A 168 15.91 13.71 3.98
C PRO A 168 14.40 13.67 3.78
N ILE A 169 13.95 13.67 2.53
CA ILE A 169 12.53 13.61 2.16
C ILE A 169 11.96 12.23 2.49
N ALA A 170 12.66 11.16 2.10
CA ALA A 170 12.27 9.79 2.39
C ALA A 170 12.23 9.52 3.90
N VAL A 171 13.22 9.99 4.67
CA VAL A 171 13.26 9.89 6.13
C VAL A 171 12.07 10.62 6.75
N ARG A 172 11.82 11.87 6.37
CA ARG A 172 10.65 12.63 6.84
C ARG A 172 9.34 11.88 6.52
N PHE A 173 9.23 11.31 5.34
CA PHE A 173 8.03 10.59 4.92
C PHE A 173 7.80 9.32 5.75
N ILE A 174 8.80 8.47 5.95
CA ILE A 174 8.65 7.22 6.72
C ILE A 174 8.43 7.47 8.21
N THR A 175 8.96 8.56 8.76
CA THR A 175 8.78 8.91 10.18
C THR A 175 7.48 9.66 10.47
N SER A 176 6.83 10.23 9.45
CA SER A 176 5.56 10.97 9.60
C SER A 176 4.31 10.09 9.57
N GLN A 177 4.43 8.80 9.27
CA GLN A 177 3.30 7.89 9.13
C GLN A 177 3.69 6.44 9.48
N GLY A 178 2.66 5.60 9.75
CA GLY A 178 2.85 4.19 10.09
C GLY A 178 2.30 3.20 9.06
N ARG A 179 1.87 3.66 7.86
CA ARG A 179 1.26 2.76 6.87
C ARG A 179 2.30 1.82 6.25
N MET A 180 2.20 0.55 6.59
CA MET A 180 3.18 -0.48 6.20
C MET A 180 3.39 -0.59 4.68
N LYS A 181 2.35 -0.28 3.87
CA LYS A 181 2.45 -0.19 2.40
C LYS A 181 3.58 0.74 1.94
N PHE A 182 3.82 1.82 2.66
CA PHE A 182 4.81 2.84 2.30
C PHE A 182 6.12 2.66 3.07
N ILE A 183 6.03 2.54 4.40
CA ILE A 183 7.23 2.57 5.24
C ILE A 183 8.13 1.36 4.99
N ARG A 184 7.56 0.15 4.91
CA ARG A 184 8.35 -1.07 4.74
C ARG A 184 9.14 -1.10 3.43
N PRO A 185 8.55 -0.83 2.22
CA PRO A 185 9.32 -0.79 0.99
C PRO A 185 10.39 0.32 0.97
N LEU A 186 10.11 1.51 1.54
CA LEU A 186 11.10 2.59 1.57
C LEU A 186 12.27 2.29 2.50
N TYR A 187 12.04 1.75 3.70
CA TYR A 187 13.11 1.24 4.54
C TYR A 187 13.98 0.21 3.81
N LYS A 188 13.35 -0.70 3.09
CA LYS A 188 14.03 -1.73 2.31
C LYS A 188 14.83 -1.15 1.15
N SER A 189 14.30 -0.14 0.45
CA SER A 189 15.00 0.56 -0.64
C SER A 189 16.21 1.31 -0.09
N LEU A 190 16.06 2.09 0.96
CA LEU A 190 17.16 2.79 1.64
C LEU A 190 18.24 1.80 2.14
N TYR A 191 17.84 0.70 2.75
CA TYR A 191 18.80 -0.30 3.26
C TYR A 191 19.60 -0.98 2.16
N ARG A 192 19.04 -1.08 0.94
CA ARG A 192 19.72 -1.68 -0.22
C ARG A 192 20.60 -0.69 -0.98
N SER A 193 20.33 0.60 -0.86
CA SER A 193 21.14 1.64 -1.48
C SER A 193 22.47 1.84 -0.73
N ASN A 194 23.49 2.29 -1.44
CA ASN A 194 24.79 2.58 -0.83
C ASN A 194 24.72 3.77 0.11
N MET A 195 23.94 4.81 -0.28
CA MET A 195 23.80 6.06 0.48
C MET A 195 22.91 5.94 1.72
N GLY A 196 21.94 5.01 1.73
CA GLY A 196 20.86 4.99 2.71
C GLY A 196 20.93 3.89 3.77
N LYS A 197 21.86 2.94 3.66
CA LYS A 197 21.88 1.74 4.50
C LYS A 197 21.92 2.03 6.00
N ASP A 198 22.88 2.83 6.45
CA ASP A 198 23.06 3.16 7.86
C ASP A 198 21.96 4.12 8.34
N ILE A 199 21.48 4.99 7.45
CA ILE A 199 20.36 5.90 7.71
C ILE A 199 19.06 5.10 7.94
N ALA A 200 18.80 4.09 7.14
CA ALA A 200 17.63 3.22 7.32
C ALA A 200 17.64 2.53 8.68
N VAL A 201 18.79 1.99 9.08
CA VAL A 201 18.93 1.31 10.38
C VAL A 201 18.78 2.29 11.54
N SER A 202 19.51 3.39 11.53
CA SER A 202 19.46 4.38 12.61
C SER A 202 18.09 5.05 12.73
N THR A 203 17.46 5.38 11.60
CA THR A 203 16.09 5.93 11.59
C THR A 203 15.09 4.93 12.15
N PHE A 204 15.18 3.65 11.75
CA PHE A 204 14.30 2.62 12.29
C PHE A 204 14.45 2.45 13.80
N LEU A 205 15.67 2.33 14.30
CA LEU A 205 15.94 2.17 15.74
C LEU A 205 15.40 3.34 16.56
N ALA A 206 15.51 4.56 16.04
CA ALA A 206 14.99 5.77 16.69
C ALA A 206 13.44 5.86 16.67
N ASN A 207 12.77 5.17 15.75
CA ASN A 207 11.33 5.31 15.51
C ASN A 207 10.53 4.01 15.66
N LYS A 208 11.16 2.88 15.98
CA LYS A 208 10.52 1.55 16.01
C LYS A 208 9.25 1.48 16.88
N ASP A 209 9.21 2.27 17.94
CA ASP A 209 8.14 2.24 18.94
C ASP A 209 6.89 3.04 18.51
N ILE A 210 7.01 3.90 17.49
CA ILE A 210 5.86 4.62 16.93
C ILE A 210 5.09 3.80 15.89
N TYR A 211 5.68 2.72 15.37
CA TYR A 211 5.03 1.86 14.39
C TYR A 211 4.21 0.76 15.06
N HIS A 212 3.18 0.30 14.32
CA HIS A 212 2.44 -0.87 14.75
C HIS A 212 3.40 -2.07 14.95
N PRO A 213 3.28 -2.89 16.00
CA PRO A 213 4.22 -3.98 16.31
C PRO A 213 4.52 -4.91 15.14
N ILE A 214 3.49 -5.25 14.33
CA ILE A 214 3.67 -6.08 13.13
C ILE A 214 4.58 -5.37 12.11
N ALA A 215 4.35 -4.07 11.87
CA ALA A 215 5.15 -3.29 10.93
C ALA A 215 6.61 -3.19 11.41
N SER A 216 6.80 -2.87 12.69
CA SER A 216 8.12 -2.79 13.31
C SER A 216 8.89 -4.12 13.19
N LYS A 217 8.25 -5.25 13.53
CA LYS A 217 8.85 -6.58 13.38
C LYS A 217 9.25 -6.90 11.93
N MET A 218 8.40 -6.57 10.97
CA MET A 218 8.68 -6.85 9.55
C MET A 218 9.80 -5.95 9.00
N ILE A 219 9.86 -4.69 9.42
CA ILE A 219 10.96 -3.79 9.03
C ILE A 219 12.27 -4.27 9.66
N ALA A 220 12.28 -4.64 10.94
CA ALA A 220 13.47 -5.20 11.59
C ALA A 220 14.04 -6.40 10.83
N ILE A 221 13.19 -7.32 10.38
CA ILE A 221 13.59 -8.46 9.56
C ILE A 221 14.21 -7.99 8.24
N ASP A 222 13.57 -7.05 7.53
CA ASP A 222 14.06 -6.53 6.25
C ASP A 222 15.40 -5.81 6.39
N LEU A 223 15.63 -5.12 7.51
CA LEU A 223 16.88 -4.41 7.84
C LEU A 223 17.92 -5.31 8.54
N LYS A 224 17.59 -6.56 8.84
CA LYS A 224 18.44 -7.51 9.58
C LYS A 224 18.86 -6.99 10.97
N VAL A 225 17.98 -6.25 11.62
CA VAL A 225 18.17 -5.71 12.97
C VAL A 225 17.56 -6.67 13.99
N ALA A 226 18.33 -7.02 15.02
CA ALA A 226 17.81 -7.80 16.14
C ALA A 226 16.80 -6.94 16.92
N MET A 227 15.58 -7.45 17.09
CA MET A 227 14.59 -6.89 18.00
C MET A 227 14.83 -7.53 19.36
N GLU A 228 15.07 -6.72 20.39
CA GLU A 228 14.96 -7.23 21.76
C GLU A 228 13.52 -7.71 21.95
N GLU A 229 13.34 -8.99 22.23
CA GLU A 229 12.05 -9.48 22.70
C GLU A 229 11.75 -8.69 23.99
N ALA A 230 10.64 -7.99 24.02
CA ALA A 230 10.14 -7.37 25.25
C ALA A 230 10.03 -8.49 26.27
N SER A 231 11.05 -8.60 27.12
CA SER A 231 11.13 -9.68 28.08
C SER A 231 9.96 -9.46 29.04
N SER A 232 8.98 -10.35 28.99
CA SER A 232 7.95 -10.49 30.01
C SER A 232 8.54 -10.86 31.39
N SER A 233 9.89 -10.89 31.49
CA SER A 233 10.64 -11.29 32.70
C SER A 233 10.72 -10.21 33.78
N ASN A 234 10.48 -8.93 33.48
CA ASN A 234 10.61 -7.90 34.51
C ASN A 234 9.42 -7.86 35.50
N MET A 235 8.26 -8.40 35.13
CA MET A 235 7.14 -8.47 36.08
C MET A 235 7.29 -9.62 37.08
N SER A 236 7.87 -10.74 36.67
CA SER A 236 8.10 -11.89 37.56
C SER A 236 9.20 -11.61 38.59
N THR A 237 10.24 -10.86 38.23
CA THR A 237 11.34 -10.51 39.14
C THR A 237 10.90 -9.45 40.17
N LEU A 238 10.06 -8.50 39.78
CA LEU A 238 9.49 -7.51 40.71
C LEU A 238 8.49 -8.16 41.70
N PHE A 239 7.71 -9.15 41.26
CA PHE A 239 6.84 -9.92 42.14
C PHE A 239 7.61 -10.79 43.13
N LEU A 240 8.70 -11.44 42.71
CA LEU A 240 9.55 -12.26 43.57
C LEU A 240 10.30 -11.43 44.60
N THR A 241 10.86 -10.28 44.23
CA THR A 241 11.54 -9.37 45.17
C THR A 241 10.55 -8.71 46.13
N GLY A 242 9.34 -8.36 45.70
CA GLY A 242 8.30 -7.81 46.55
C GLY A 242 7.81 -8.82 47.60
N ILE A 243 7.62 -10.08 47.26
CA ILE A 243 7.22 -11.15 48.17
C ILE A 243 8.33 -11.44 49.18
N THR A 244 9.58 -11.47 48.76
CA THR A 244 10.73 -11.70 49.66
C THR A 244 10.87 -10.59 50.73
N ILE A 245 10.63 -9.36 50.38
CA ILE A 245 10.69 -8.22 51.35
C ILE A 245 9.55 -8.30 52.31
N VAL A 246 8.35 -8.68 51.88
CA VAL A 246 7.19 -8.81 52.78
C VAL A 246 7.38 -9.98 53.76
N VAL A 247 7.91 -11.14 53.34
CA VAL A 247 8.17 -12.30 54.18
C VAL A 247 9.25 -12.00 55.20
N LEU A 248 10.33 -11.32 54.84
CA LEU A 248 11.38 -10.86 55.75
C LEU A 248 10.88 -9.82 56.77
N GLY A 249 10.01 -8.90 56.34
CA GLY A 249 9.38 -7.91 57.21
C GLY A 249 8.49 -8.54 58.29
N VAL A 250 7.70 -9.56 57.93
CA VAL A 250 6.83 -10.30 58.88
C VAL A 250 7.65 -11.14 59.83
N ALA A 251 8.71 -11.81 59.38
CA ALA A 251 9.59 -12.62 60.23
C ALA A 251 10.32 -11.78 61.29
N VAL A 252 10.80 -10.57 60.93
CA VAL A 252 11.45 -9.64 61.87
C VAL A 252 10.45 -9.12 62.94
N THR A 253 9.20 -8.89 62.55
CA THR A 253 8.15 -8.41 63.47
C THR A 253 7.71 -9.48 64.44
N LEU A 254 7.61 -10.73 64.03
CA LEU A 254 7.30 -11.87 64.89
C LEU A 254 8.45 -12.18 65.85
N ALA A 255 9.71 -12.13 65.41
CA ALA A 255 10.88 -12.32 66.27
C ALA A 255 11.04 -11.24 67.39
N ARG A 256 10.56 -10.02 67.15
CA ARG A 256 10.53 -8.97 68.16
C ARG A 256 9.39 -9.12 69.17
N ARG A 257 8.30 -9.80 68.83
CA ARG A 257 7.18 -10.06 69.75
C ARG A 257 7.43 -11.23 70.70
N SER A 258 8.33 -12.15 70.35
CA SER A 258 8.67 -13.30 71.24
C SER A 258 9.75 -13.00 72.29
N ARG A 259 10.28 -11.76 72.31
CA ARG A 259 11.28 -11.33 73.30
C ARG A 259 10.74 -10.27 74.28
N LYS A 260 9.44 -10.06 74.38
CA LYS A 260 8.75 -9.40 75.46
C LYS A 260 7.83 -10.41 76.11
#